data_f01bc6fc54ef93355bd2255d977472d5
#
_entry.id   f01bc6fc54ef93355bd2255d977472d5
#
_cell.length_a   1.000
_cell.length_b   1.000
_cell.length_c   1.000
_cell.angle_alpha   90.00
_cell.angle_beta   90.00
_cell.angle_gamma   90.00
#
_symmetry.space_group_name_H-M   'P 1'
#
loop_
_entity.id
_entity.type
_entity.pdbx_description
1 polymer ?
#
loop_
_entity_poly.entity_id
_entity_poly.type
_entity_poly.pdbx_seq_one_letter_code
_entity_poly.pdbx_strand_id
1 'polypeptide(L)'
;MATEAAERMRKSKIICIDIETTGIDRNNDEILQVSIINGRGKTLYNSYIKPDYTTEWKETEVINKISWDCVKFAPGILTEKRKIDKILRKAGLIIGYNHKGFDLPFLAAKGIDTAVKAQIYDVMLEFSYIAVDYDEKHGNYKWKPLTYCAKYYGYTDYKAHDALEDVRATLYCYYAMQKDRKGRAAARRRKRENNE
;
A
#
# COMPACT_ATOMS: atom_id res chain seq x y z
N MET A 1 23.26 -15.80 -15.44
CA MET A 1 23.28 -14.39 -15.95
C MET A 1 21.95 -14.00 -16.61
N ALA A 2 21.45 -14.71 -17.63
CA ALA A 2 20.16 -14.34 -18.26
C ALA A 2 18.95 -14.40 -17.30
N THR A 3 18.90 -15.37 -16.39
CA THR A 3 17.84 -15.54 -15.39
C THR A 3 17.85 -14.43 -14.32
N GLU A 4 19.02 -13.98 -13.86
CA GLU A 4 19.13 -12.88 -12.91
C GLU A 4 18.75 -11.54 -13.51
N ALA A 5 19.14 -11.28 -14.76
CA ALA A 5 18.75 -10.06 -15.47
C ALA A 5 17.24 -10.01 -15.70
N ALA A 6 16.60 -11.12 -16.06
CA ALA A 6 15.16 -11.23 -16.23
C ALA A 6 14.40 -11.02 -14.89
N GLU A 7 14.89 -11.61 -13.81
CA GLU A 7 14.32 -11.39 -12.48
C GLU A 7 14.49 -9.93 -12.00
N ARG A 8 15.66 -9.34 -12.27
CA ARG A 8 15.93 -7.93 -11.97
C ARG A 8 15.00 -6.99 -12.75
N MET A 9 14.76 -7.28 -14.05
CA MET A 9 13.79 -6.55 -14.86
C MET A 9 12.37 -6.73 -14.36
N ARG A 10 11.95 -7.94 -13.98
CA ARG A 10 10.63 -8.20 -13.41
C ARG A 10 10.41 -7.41 -12.11
N LYS A 11 11.36 -7.46 -11.18
CA LYS A 11 11.30 -6.71 -9.92
C LYS A 11 11.28 -5.18 -10.14
N SER A 12 11.86 -4.67 -11.22
CA SER A 12 11.81 -3.23 -11.51
C SER A 12 10.43 -2.75 -11.98
N LYS A 13 9.58 -3.65 -12.47
CA LYS A 13 8.19 -3.37 -12.86
C LYS A 13 7.19 -3.55 -11.71
N ILE A 14 7.64 -4.08 -10.58
CA ILE A 14 6.85 -4.15 -9.35
C ILE A 14 7.03 -2.83 -8.63
N ILE A 15 5.94 -2.24 -8.17
CA ILE A 15 5.96 -1.12 -7.21
C ILE A 15 5.11 -1.46 -6.00
N CYS A 16 5.47 -0.90 -4.86
CA CYS A 16 4.66 -0.89 -3.65
C CYS A 16 4.33 0.55 -3.31
N ILE A 17 3.07 0.85 -2.99
CA ILE A 17 2.56 2.19 -2.73
C ILE A 17 1.82 2.22 -1.40
N ASP A 18 1.92 3.35 -0.72
CA ASP A 18 1.17 3.69 0.48
C ASP A 18 1.02 5.21 0.57
N ILE A 19 -0.06 5.68 1.23
CA ILE A 19 -0.33 7.11 1.46
C ILE A 19 -0.73 7.36 2.92
N GLU A 20 -0.39 8.56 3.40
CA GLU A 20 -0.96 9.12 4.62
C GLU A 20 -1.93 10.26 4.27
N THR A 21 -2.99 10.42 5.05
CA THR A 21 -4.10 11.34 4.77
C THR A 21 -4.54 12.11 6.00
N THR A 22 -5.32 13.17 5.81
CA THR A 22 -5.95 13.93 6.91
C THR A 22 -7.12 13.19 7.55
N GLY A 23 -7.65 12.16 6.88
CA GLY A 23 -8.77 11.34 7.33
C GLY A 23 -9.07 10.23 6.34
N ILE A 24 -10.25 9.62 6.45
CA ILE A 24 -10.61 8.42 5.68
C ILE A 24 -11.59 8.66 4.52
N ASP A 25 -12.14 9.86 4.42
CA ASP A 25 -13.08 10.22 3.35
C ASP A 25 -12.34 10.82 2.15
N ARG A 26 -12.10 10.04 1.12
CA ARG A 26 -11.41 10.46 -0.11
C ARG A 26 -12.00 11.69 -0.81
N ASN A 27 -13.27 12.05 -0.53
CA ASN A 27 -13.91 13.21 -1.13
C ASN A 27 -13.61 14.51 -0.35
N ASN A 28 -13.53 14.40 0.98
CA ASN A 28 -13.39 15.51 1.90
C ASN A 28 -11.99 15.61 2.51
N ASP A 29 -11.27 14.49 2.63
CA ASP A 29 -9.91 14.47 3.19
C ASP A 29 -8.82 14.62 2.13
N GLU A 30 -7.59 14.91 2.57
CA GLU A 30 -6.46 15.22 1.71
C GLU A 30 -5.26 14.32 1.99
N ILE A 31 -4.40 14.18 0.99
CA ILE A 31 -3.17 13.39 1.08
C ILE A 31 -2.10 14.22 1.78
N LEU A 32 -1.39 13.62 2.74
CA LEU A 32 -0.29 14.22 3.50
C LEU A 32 1.08 13.64 3.13
N GLN A 33 1.13 12.37 2.70
CA GLN A 33 2.36 11.73 2.24
C GLN A 33 2.02 10.71 1.15
N VAL A 34 2.91 10.56 0.19
CA VAL A 34 2.87 9.47 -0.78
C VAL A 34 4.24 8.82 -0.83
N SER A 35 4.28 7.49 -0.69
CA SER A 35 5.50 6.69 -0.80
C SER A 35 5.35 5.59 -1.84
N ILE A 36 6.33 5.48 -2.73
CA ILE A 36 6.40 4.43 -3.75
C ILE A 36 7.82 3.88 -3.81
N ILE A 37 7.94 2.58 -3.63
CA ILE A 37 9.21 1.86 -3.81
C ILE A 37 9.08 0.85 -4.94
N ASN A 38 10.20 0.44 -5.55
CA ASN A 38 10.16 -0.67 -6.51
C ASN A 38 10.27 -2.03 -5.80
N GLY A 39 10.07 -3.13 -6.54
CA GLY A 39 10.17 -4.50 -6.03
C GLY A 39 11.57 -4.91 -5.51
N ARG A 40 12.55 -4.01 -5.52
CA ARG A 40 13.88 -4.19 -4.90
C ARG A 40 14.06 -3.35 -3.64
N GLY A 41 13.01 -2.66 -3.20
CA GLY A 41 13.04 -1.76 -2.04
C GLY A 41 13.64 -0.37 -2.31
N LYS A 42 14.00 -0.05 -3.59
CA LYS A 42 14.51 1.28 -3.94
C LYS A 42 13.35 2.27 -3.99
N THR A 43 13.45 3.37 -3.27
CA THR A 43 12.50 4.48 -3.31
C THR A 43 12.47 5.10 -4.69
N LEU A 44 11.28 5.15 -5.30
CA LEU A 44 10.98 5.81 -6.57
C LEU A 44 10.38 7.18 -6.32
N TYR A 45 9.59 7.31 -5.26
CA TYR A 45 8.95 8.53 -4.81
C TYR A 45 8.72 8.45 -3.29
N ASN A 46 8.99 9.51 -2.57
CA ASN A 46 8.59 9.70 -1.18
C ASN A 46 8.56 11.19 -0.92
N SER A 47 7.40 11.74 -0.65
CA SER A 47 7.23 13.16 -0.37
C SER A 47 6.04 13.39 0.55
N TYR A 48 6.20 14.33 1.45
CA TYR A 48 5.07 15.02 2.03
C TYR A 48 4.34 15.81 0.95
N ILE A 49 3.02 15.96 1.15
CA ILE A 49 2.12 16.69 0.28
C ILE A 49 1.43 17.75 1.13
N LYS A 50 1.47 18.99 0.66
CA LYS A 50 0.73 20.06 1.30
C LYS A 50 -0.75 19.93 0.94
N PRO A 51 -1.64 19.81 1.91
CA PRO A 51 -3.09 19.86 1.67
C PRO A 51 -3.51 21.28 1.18
N ASP A 52 -4.52 21.32 0.32
CA ASP A 52 -4.96 22.57 -0.33
C ASP A 52 -5.85 23.43 0.59
N TYR A 53 -6.66 22.78 1.43
CA TYR A 53 -7.66 23.48 2.26
C TYR A 53 -7.70 23.03 3.73
N THR A 54 -7.26 21.80 4.07
CA THR A 54 -7.27 21.30 5.44
C THR A 54 -6.02 21.74 6.19
N THR A 55 -6.19 22.39 7.34
CA THR A 55 -5.08 22.88 8.18
C THR A 55 -4.94 22.15 9.50
N GLU A 56 -5.94 21.36 9.90
CA GLU A 56 -5.95 20.59 11.15
C GLU A 56 -6.56 19.21 10.91
N TRP A 57 -5.93 18.15 11.45
CA TRP A 57 -6.37 16.74 11.40
C TRP A 57 -5.94 15.98 12.64
N LYS A 58 -6.31 16.51 13.81
CA LYS A 58 -5.83 16.05 15.14
C LYS A 58 -5.96 14.56 15.37
N GLU A 59 -7.04 13.93 14.88
CA GLU A 59 -7.29 12.50 15.08
C GLU A 59 -6.29 11.64 14.31
N THR A 60 -6.03 11.95 13.04
CA THR A 60 -5.08 11.24 12.20
C THR A 60 -3.63 11.64 12.48
N GLU A 61 -3.37 12.85 12.94
CA GLU A 61 -2.04 13.29 13.39
C GLU A 61 -1.54 12.47 14.57
N VAL A 62 -2.43 12.06 15.48
CA VAL A 62 -2.06 11.14 16.58
C VAL A 62 -1.56 9.79 16.04
N ILE A 63 -2.06 9.36 14.88
CA ILE A 63 -1.72 8.07 14.24
C ILE A 63 -0.44 8.21 13.40
N ASN A 64 -0.48 9.07 12.37
CA ASN A 64 0.59 9.18 11.37
C ASN A 64 1.74 10.13 11.76
N LYS A 65 1.55 10.94 12.82
CA LYS A 65 2.54 11.91 13.33
C LYS A 65 2.91 13.00 12.32
N ILE A 66 2.08 13.24 11.31
CA ILE A 66 2.29 14.30 10.34
C ILE A 66 1.50 15.53 10.78
N SER A 67 2.20 16.53 11.28
CA SER A 67 1.61 17.83 11.64
C SER A 67 1.62 18.79 10.44
N TRP A 68 0.90 19.90 10.58
CA TRP A 68 0.95 21.00 9.61
C TRP A 68 2.37 21.47 9.33
N ASP A 69 3.24 21.50 10.35
CA ASP A 69 4.64 21.91 10.19
C ASP A 69 5.45 20.98 9.28
N CYS A 70 5.08 19.71 9.19
CA CYS A 70 5.72 18.75 8.27
C CYS A 70 5.38 19.05 6.80
N VAL A 71 4.19 19.56 6.52
CA VAL A 71 3.63 19.64 5.15
C VAL A 71 3.52 21.07 4.60
N LYS A 72 3.54 22.11 5.44
CA LYS A 72 3.27 23.50 5.03
C LYS A 72 4.13 24.04 3.87
N PHE A 73 5.34 23.49 3.70
CA PHE A 73 6.26 23.86 2.61
C PHE A 73 6.38 22.75 1.56
N ALA A 74 5.64 21.65 1.68
CA ALA A 74 5.65 20.58 0.71
C ALA A 74 4.92 21.00 -0.59
N PRO A 75 5.17 20.31 -1.71
CA PRO A 75 4.41 20.53 -2.93
C PRO A 75 2.97 20.04 -2.77
N GLY A 76 2.00 20.68 -3.43
CA GLY A 76 0.64 20.17 -3.53
C GLY A 76 0.54 18.95 -4.44
N ILE A 77 -0.50 18.14 -4.26
CA ILE A 77 -0.66 16.86 -4.99
C ILE A 77 -0.70 17.04 -6.51
N LEU A 78 -1.32 18.09 -7.01
CA LEU A 78 -1.38 18.36 -8.45
C LEU A 78 -0.02 18.70 -9.06
N THR A 79 0.87 19.33 -8.28
CA THR A 79 2.26 19.57 -8.70
C THR A 79 3.04 18.27 -8.88
N GLU A 80 2.79 17.29 -8.04
CA GLU A 80 3.46 15.99 -8.07
C GLU A 80 2.79 14.96 -8.99
N LYS A 81 1.58 15.24 -9.46
CA LYS A 81 0.77 14.37 -10.32
C LYS A 81 1.58 13.72 -11.46
N ARG A 82 2.33 14.51 -12.23
CA ARG A 82 3.07 13.98 -13.39
C ARG A 82 4.12 12.95 -13.00
N LYS A 83 4.76 13.10 -11.84
CA LYS A 83 5.77 12.15 -11.34
C LYS A 83 5.10 10.85 -10.93
N ILE A 84 4.01 10.94 -10.15
CA ILE A 84 3.26 9.79 -9.66
C ILE A 84 2.64 9.02 -10.83
N ASP A 85 1.91 9.67 -11.73
CA ASP A 85 1.34 9.06 -12.94
C ASP A 85 2.38 8.33 -13.79
N LYS A 86 3.58 8.92 -13.97
CA LYS A 86 4.68 8.30 -14.72
C LYS A 86 5.16 7.01 -14.08
N ILE A 87 5.18 6.94 -12.75
CA ILE A 87 5.58 5.72 -12.01
C ILE A 87 4.48 4.67 -12.16
N LEU A 88 3.22 5.02 -11.89
CA LEU A 88 2.08 4.10 -11.98
C LEU A 88 1.93 3.51 -13.38
N ARG A 89 2.03 4.31 -14.43
CA ARG A 89 1.92 3.84 -15.84
C ARG A 89 3.02 2.87 -16.25
N LYS A 90 4.20 2.91 -15.63
CA LYS A 90 5.32 2.00 -15.92
C LYS A 90 5.25 0.71 -15.12
N ALA A 91 4.38 0.65 -14.12
CA ALA A 91 4.23 -0.53 -13.30
C ALA A 91 3.60 -1.69 -14.09
N GLY A 92 4.06 -2.90 -13.83
CA GLY A 92 3.42 -4.13 -14.26
C GLY A 92 2.62 -4.78 -13.13
N LEU A 93 3.01 -4.48 -11.88
CA LEU A 93 2.34 -4.93 -10.67
C LEU A 93 2.40 -3.82 -9.62
N ILE A 94 1.25 -3.46 -9.07
CA ILE A 94 1.12 -2.53 -7.96
C ILE A 94 0.72 -3.32 -6.72
N ILE A 95 1.50 -3.18 -5.67
CA ILE A 95 1.32 -3.82 -4.37
C ILE A 95 1.00 -2.73 -3.35
N GLY A 96 0.15 -3.05 -2.39
CA GLY A 96 -0.10 -2.22 -1.22
C GLY A 96 -0.86 -3.01 -0.16
N TYR A 97 -1.13 -2.37 0.96
CA TYR A 97 -1.90 -2.93 2.07
C TYR A 97 -3.23 -2.21 2.17
N ASN A 98 -4.34 -2.85 1.85
CA ASN A 98 -5.66 -2.23 1.69
C ASN A 98 -5.72 -1.16 0.57
N HIS A 99 -4.70 -1.06 -0.25
CA HIS A 99 -4.57 0.00 -1.25
C HIS A 99 -5.65 -0.04 -2.33
N LYS A 100 -6.23 -1.21 -2.56
CA LYS A 100 -7.35 -1.38 -3.50
C LYS A 100 -8.62 -0.70 -2.97
N GLY A 101 -8.82 -0.72 -1.65
CA GLY A 101 -9.97 -0.09 -0.99
C GLY A 101 -9.72 1.35 -0.57
N PHE A 102 -8.48 1.75 -0.36
CA PHE A 102 -8.13 3.05 0.21
C PHE A 102 -7.23 3.90 -0.71
N ASP A 103 -5.96 3.56 -0.86
CA ASP A 103 -4.95 4.42 -1.51
C ASP A 103 -5.26 4.74 -2.97
N LEU A 104 -5.55 3.72 -3.77
CA LEU A 104 -5.82 3.93 -5.20
C LEU A 104 -7.10 4.74 -5.45
N PRO A 105 -8.24 4.48 -4.77
CA PRO A 105 -9.41 5.35 -4.84
C PRO A 105 -9.16 6.77 -4.34
N PHE A 106 -8.33 6.93 -3.28
CA PHE A 106 -7.98 8.24 -2.73
C PHE A 106 -7.14 9.05 -3.72
N LEU A 107 -6.11 8.44 -4.29
CA LEU A 107 -5.27 9.04 -5.34
C LEU A 107 -6.11 9.43 -6.57
N ALA A 108 -7.04 8.56 -6.99
CA ALA A 108 -7.94 8.83 -8.11
C ALA A 108 -8.83 10.05 -7.84
N ALA A 109 -9.39 10.17 -6.63
CA ALA A 109 -10.20 11.32 -6.22
C ALA A 109 -9.41 12.65 -6.25
N LYS A 110 -8.08 12.58 -6.07
CA LYS A 110 -7.16 13.74 -6.18
C LYS A 110 -6.57 13.90 -7.59
N GLY A 111 -7.15 13.24 -8.58
CA GLY A 111 -6.81 13.41 -10.00
C GLY A 111 -5.58 12.63 -10.49
N ILE A 112 -5.01 11.74 -9.69
CA ILE A 112 -3.94 10.81 -10.12
C ILE A 112 -4.54 9.72 -11.00
N ASP A 113 -3.85 9.38 -12.10
CA ASP A 113 -4.28 8.32 -13.02
C ASP A 113 -3.96 6.94 -12.43
N THR A 114 -4.93 6.35 -11.75
CA THR A 114 -4.84 5.00 -11.18
C THR A 114 -5.41 3.91 -12.09
N ALA A 115 -6.07 4.29 -13.21
CA ALA A 115 -6.62 3.37 -14.21
C ALA A 115 -5.53 2.83 -15.15
N VAL A 116 -4.50 2.22 -14.59
CA VAL A 116 -3.33 1.71 -15.30
C VAL A 116 -3.46 0.23 -15.66
N LYS A 117 -2.67 -0.24 -16.64
CA LYS A 117 -2.66 -1.66 -17.07
C LYS A 117 -1.97 -2.62 -16.09
N ALA A 118 -1.49 -2.12 -14.97
CA ALA A 118 -0.81 -2.93 -13.96
C ALA A 118 -1.78 -3.93 -13.29
N GLN A 119 -1.26 -5.09 -12.93
CA GLN A 119 -1.95 -5.98 -12.00
C GLN A 119 -1.95 -5.36 -10.60
N ILE A 120 -3.01 -5.59 -9.85
CA ILE A 120 -3.15 -5.09 -8.47
C ILE A 120 -3.08 -6.28 -7.51
N TYR A 121 -2.19 -6.20 -6.51
CA TYR A 121 -2.05 -7.23 -5.48
C TYR A 121 -2.18 -6.61 -4.10
N ASP A 122 -3.34 -6.79 -3.48
CA ASP A 122 -3.61 -6.29 -2.14
C ASP A 122 -3.16 -7.31 -1.09
N VAL A 123 -2.13 -6.95 -0.32
CA VAL A 123 -1.52 -7.84 0.68
C VAL A 123 -2.49 -8.15 1.81
N MET A 124 -3.30 -7.17 2.26
CA MET A 124 -4.28 -7.38 3.33
C MET A 124 -5.32 -8.40 2.93
N LEU A 125 -5.90 -8.26 1.74
CA LEU A 125 -6.93 -9.17 1.24
C LEU A 125 -6.38 -10.58 1.04
N GLU A 126 -5.18 -10.71 0.49
CA GLU A 126 -4.54 -12.02 0.29
C GLU A 126 -4.15 -12.67 1.63
N PHE A 127 -3.66 -11.88 2.59
CA PHE A 127 -3.25 -12.37 3.90
C PHE A 127 -4.42 -12.83 4.76
N SER A 128 -5.62 -12.24 4.62
CA SER A 128 -6.81 -12.64 5.39
C SER A 128 -7.10 -14.14 5.28
N TYR A 129 -6.91 -14.71 4.09
CA TYR A 129 -7.08 -16.16 3.85
C TYR A 129 -5.95 -17.02 4.44
N ILE A 130 -4.80 -16.43 4.78
CA ILE A 130 -3.67 -17.10 5.43
C ILE A 130 -3.84 -17.03 6.95
N ALA A 131 -4.25 -15.88 7.48
CA ALA A 131 -4.43 -15.64 8.91
C ALA A 131 -5.57 -16.45 9.55
N VAL A 132 -6.55 -16.89 8.76
CA VAL A 132 -7.63 -17.83 9.16
C VAL A 132 -8.46 -17.36 10.36
N ASP A 133 -8.87 -16.10 10.36
CA ASP A 133 -9.83 -15.58 11.34
C ASP A 133 -11.16 -15.33 10.60
N TYR A 134 -12.02 -16.34 10.60
CA TYR A 134 -13.29 -16.27 9.88
C TYR A 134 -14.33 -15.50 10.71
N ASP A 135 -15.03 -14.61 10.05
CA ASP A 135 -16.15 -13.86 10.61
C ASP A 135 -17.48 -14.43 10.12
N GLU A 136 -18.10 -15.27 10.95
CA GLU A 136 -19.38 -15.90 10.63
C GLU A 136 -20.49 -14.88 10.35
N LYS A 137 -20.46 -13.73 11.03
CA LYS A 137 -21.46 -12.68 10.87
C LYS A 137 -21.42 -12.04 9.48
N HIS A 138 -20.23 -11.91 8.91
CA HIS A 138 -20.02 -11.26 7.61
C HIS A 138 -19.69 -12.24 6.48
N GLY A 139 -19.58 -13.53 6.79
CA GLY A 139 -19.33 -14.58 5.80
C GLY A 139 -17.95 -14.47 5.10
N ASN A 140 -16.95 -13.88 5.76
CA ASN A 140 -15.62 -13.69 5.19
C ASN A 140 -14.49 -13.77 6.23
N TYR A 141 -13.24 -13.76 5.78
CA TYR A 141 -12.09 -13.73 6.68
C TYR A 141 -11.79 -12.28 7.11
N LYS A 142 -11.58 -12.08 8.43
CA LYS A 142 -11.25 -10.77 9.01
C LYS A 142 -9.93 -10.25 8.46
N TRP A 143 -9.95 -9.02 8.09
CA TRP A 143 -8.74 -8.29 7.75
C TRP A 143 -7.87 -8.06 8.98
N LYS A 144 -6.57 -8.14 8.81
CA LYS A 144 -5.61 -7.87 9.88
C LYS A 144 -4.82 -6.61 9.55
N PRO A 145 -4.39 -5.82 10.55
CA PRO A 145 -3.54 -4.66 10.29
C PRO A 145 -2.17 -5.09 9.75
N LEU A 146 -1.47 -4.18 9.07
CA LEU A 146 -0.14 -4.44 8.51
C LEU A 146 0.86 -4.90 9.59
N THR A 147 0.79 -4.30 10.78
CA THR A 147 1.63 -4.70 11.94
C THR A 147 1.47 -6.17 12.32
N TYR A 148 0.26 -6.70 12.21
CA TYR A 148 0.00 -8.13 12.46
C TYR A 148 0.62 -9.00 11.35
N CYS A 149 0.42 -8.65 10.08
CA CYS A 149 0.98 -9.37 8.94
C CYS A 149 2.52 -9.35 8.98
N ALA A 150 3.11 -8.19 9.24
CA ALA A 150 4.54 -8.00 9.37
C ALA A 150 5.11 -8.89 10.48
N LYS A 151 4.52 -8.86 11.68
CA LYS A 151 4.92 -9.71 12.81
C LYS A 151 4.77 -11.20 12.48
N TYR A 152 3.69 -11.59 11.81
CA TYR A 152 3.46 -12.99 11.40
C TYR A 152 4.61 -13.55 10.56
N TYR A 153 5.18 -12.70 9.67
CA TYR A 153 6.30 -13.07 8.82
C TYR A 153 7.68 -12.69 9.38
N GLY A 154 7.75 -12.23 10.64
CA GLY A 154 9.00 -11.92 11.32
C GLY A 154 9.61 -10.57 10.94
N TYR A 155 8.85 -9.64 10.37
CA TYR A 155 9.25 -8.26 10.17
C TYR A 155 8.81 -7.43 11.36
N THR A 156 9.75 -7.13 12.25
CA THR A 156 9.55 -6.36 13.48
C THR A 156 10.39 -5.10 13.43
N ASP A 157 10.23 -4.23 14.41
CA ASP A 157 11.05 -3.03 14.61
C ASP A 157 10.98 -2.00 13.45
N TYR A 158 9.80 -1.84 12.85
CA TYR A 158 9.54 -0.74 11.94
C TYR A 158 8.55 0.27 12.54
N LYS A 159 8.66 1.51 12.09
CA LYS A 159 7.79 2.61 12.54
C LYS A 159 6.51 2.60 11.69
N ALA A 160 5.45 1.99 12.21
CA ALA A 160 4.14 2.00 11.58
C ALA A 160 3.58 3.43 11.44
N HIS A 161 2.73 3.63 10.42
CA HIS A 161 2.14 4.93 10.07
C HIS A 161 3.18 5.98 9.61
N ASP A 162 4.23 5.52 8.97
CA ASP A 162 5.08 6.29 8.07
C ASP A 162 5.00 5.60 6.71
N ALA A 163 4.44 6.26 5.69
CA ALA A 163 4.17 5.62 4.41
C ALA A 163 5.42 4.96 3.78
N LEU A 164 6.64 5.47 4.03
CA LEU A 164 7.86 4.83 3.52
C LEU A 164 8.20 3.53 4.26
N GLU A 165 7.99 3.49 5.56
CA GLU A 165 8.20 2.28 6.35
C GLU A 165 7.09 1.24 6.07
N ASP A 166 5.84 1.70 5.88
CA ASP A 166 4.70 0.83 5.58
C ASP A 166 4.81 0.17 4.20
N VAL A 167 5.30 0.88 3.16
CA VAL A 167 5.60 0.23 1.86
C VAL A 167 6.73 -0.79 1.96
N ARG A 168 7.73 -0.59 2.84
CA ARG A 168 8.81 -1.55 3.07
C ARG A 168 8.30 -2.81 3.75
N ALA A 169 7.51 -2.65 4.82
CA ALA A 169 6.86 -3.75 5.53
C ALA A 169 5.91 -4.52 4.60
N THR A 170 5.10 -3.82 3.81
CA THR A 170 4.18 -4.41 2.83
C THR A 170 4.92 -5.21 1.76
N LEU A 171 5.99 -4.67 1.19
CA LEU A 171 6.81 -5.37 0.20
C LEU A 171 7.48 -6.62 0.79
N TYR A 172 7.95 -6.53 2.04
CA TYR A 172 8.48 -7.69 2.76
C TYR A 172 7.41 -8.78 2.93
N CYS A 173 6.22 -8.41 3.44
CA CYS A 173 5.09 -9.32 3.58
C CYS A 173 4.72 -9.98 2.25
N TYR A 174 4.64 -9.21 1.16
CA TYR A 174 4.40 -9.74 -0.17
C TYR A 174 5.40 -10.84 -0.54
N TYR A 175 6.70 -10.62 -0.38
CA TYR A 175 7.70 -11.63 -0.71
C TYR A 175 7.69 -12.82 0.26
N ALA A 176 7.43 -12.60 1.53
CA ALA A 176 7.27 -13.67 2.51
C ALA A 176 6.09 -14.58 2.15
N MET A 177 4.94 -13.99 1.80
CA MET A 177 3.76 -14.72 1.31
C MET A 177 4.05 -15.50 0.03
N GLN A 178 4.85 -14.93 -0.91
CA GLN A 178 5.21 -15.66 -2.14
C GLN A 178 6.05 -16.92 -1.84
N LYS A 179 6.82 -16.93 -0.76
CA LYS A 179 7.62 -18.08 -0.30
C LYS A 179 6.81 -19.06 0.54
N ASP A 180 5.76 -18.61 1.19
CA ASP A 180 4.88 -19.44 2.02
C ASP A 180 3.97 -20.34 1.17
N ARG A 181 4.53 -21.49 0.73
CA ARG A 181 3.81 -22.44 -0.13
C ARG A 181 2.59 -23.06 0.57
N LYS A 182 2.68 -23.37 1.88
CA LYS A 182 1.60 -23.99 2.65
C LYS A 182 0.44 -23.00 2.88
N GLY A 183 0.74 -21.80 3.34
CA GLY A 183 -0.26 -20.74 3.53
C GLY A 183 -0.98 -20.39 2.23
N ARG A 184 -0.27 -20.27 1.10
CA ARG A 184 -0.86 -20.00 -0.21
C ARG A 184 -1.75 -21.15 -0.72
N ALA A 185 -1.34 -22.40 -0.50
CA ALA A 185 -2.17 -23.53 -0.89
C ALA A 185 -3.48 -23.59 -0.09
N ALA A 186 -3.40 -23.37 1.22
CA ALA A 186 -4.56 -23.26 2.09
C ALA A 186 -5.47 -22.07 1.73
N ALA A 187 -4.90 -20.89 1.47
CA ALA A 187 -5.63 -19.71 1.05
C ALA A 187 -6.39 -19.91 -0.28
N ARG A 188 -5.77 -20.57 -1.26
CA ARG A 188 -6.43 -20.91 -2.53
C ARG A 188 -7.67 -21.79 -2.35
N ARG A 189 -7.60 -22.78 -1.43
CA ARG A 189 -8.74 -23.63 -1.10
C ARG A 189 -9.87 -22.82 -0.51
N ARG A 190 -9.59 -22.00 0.51
CA ARG A 190 -10.59 -21.15 1.18
C ARG A 190 -11.25 -20.13 0.25
N LYS A 191 -10.48 -19.58 -0.71
CA LYS A 191 -11.05 -18.68 -1.72
C LYS A 191 -12.06 -19.35 -2.64
N ARG A 192 -11.86 -20.63 -2.96
CA ARG A 192 -12.83 -21.40 -3.76
C ARG A 192 -14.08 -21.66 -2.94
N GLU A 193 -13.93 -22.10 -1.69
CA GLU A 193 -15.03 -22.35 -0.75
C GLU A 193 -15.88 -21.08 -0.47
N ASN A 194 -15.28 -19.88 -0.47
CA ASN A 194 -16.02 -18.62 -0.27
C ASN A 194 -16.72 -18.07 -1.53
N ASN A 195 -16.38 -18.60 -2.72
CA ASN A 195 -16.96 -18.15 -3.99
C ASN A 195 -18.04 -19.13 -4.50
N GLU A 196 -18.28 -20.25 -3.81
CA GLU A 196 -19.37 -21.20 -3.99
C GLU A 196 -20.55 -20.86 -3.07
#